data_d9db4ca8ad46d1aa9df7de6a06facfbe
#
_entry.id   d9db4ca8ad46d1aa9df7de6a06facfbe
#
_cell.length_a   1.000
_cell.length_b   1.000
_cell.length_c   1.000
_cell.angle_alpha   90.00
_cell.angle_beta   90.00
_cell.angle_gamma   90.00
#
_symmetry.space_group_name_H-M   'P 1'
#
loop_
_entity.id
_entity.type
_entity.pdbx_description
1 polymer ?
#
loop_
_entity_poly.entity_id
_entity_poly.type
_entity_poly.pdbx_seq_one_letter_code
_entity_poly.pdbx_strand_id
1 'polypeptide(L)'
;MIREEDIPALLSIGKEHIYTIRLEKGILHEDEAALRMAKAALGANVQLTEPHEGKITLKSTIHGLAKIDKARIDEVNSLDQIIMSTIRTNSVVHPGQGLMGTRVIPLIIEEARIAEVERIAAADGPLVEVKPFKKLRVGLITTGSEVFKGRIQDKFGPVVREKLAALGSEVIEQRFAPDDSEIIVREIRRFKEEGADAIFVTGGMSVDPDDRTPGSIKQAGARIVSYGTPMLPGSMLLIGYLDEIPIMGLPGCVMHDPYTSFDVLLPRICAGEMITRDDITEMGYGGLYNC
;
A
#
# COMPACT_ATOMS: atom_id res chain seq x y z
N MET A 1 -42.17 -14.49 -8.55
CA MET A 1 -43.62 -14.14 -8.54
C MET A 1 -44.20 -14.83 -7.32
N ILE A 2 -44.85 -14.11 -6.40
CA ILE A 2 -45.44 -14.67 -5.19
C ILE A 2 -46.72 -15.37 -5.58
N ARG A 3 -46.97 -16.56 -5.05
CA ARG A 3 -48.16 -17.37 -5.29
C ARG A 3 -49.01 -17.43 -4.04
N GLU A 4 -50.28 -17.84 -4.20
CA GLU A 4 -51.22 -17.97 -3.10
C GLU A 4 -50.74 -18.97 -2.02
N GLU A 5 -50.03 -20.03 -2.45
CA GLU A 5 -49.39 -21.04 -1.57
C GLU A 5 -48.25 -20.49 -0.69
N ASP A 6 -47.68 -19.32 -1.04
CA ASP A 6 -46.57 -18.71 -0.29
C ASP A 6 -47.10 -17.80 0.86
N ILE A 7 -48.40 -17.46 0.86
CA ILE A 7 -49.01 -16.52 1.81
C ILE A 7 -48.85 -16.99 3.28
N PRO A 8 -49.14 -18.26 3.64
CA PRO A 8 -48.98 -18.70 5.02
C PRO A 8 -47.54 -18.57 5.53
N ALA A 9 -46.55 -18.87 4.69
CA ALA A 9 -45.14 -18.72 5.02
C ALA A 9 -44.75 -17.27 5.21
N LEU A 10 -45.23 -16.36 4.36
CA LEU A 10 -44.99 -14.91 4.46
C LEU A 10 -45.61 -14.33 5.76
N LEU A 11 -46.82 -14.73 6.07
CA LEU A 11 -47.48 -14.30 7.31
C LEU A 11 -46.73 -14.79 8.56
N SER A 12 -46.21 -16.04 8.52
CA SER A 12 -45.46 -16.61 9.63
C SER A 12 -44.18 -15.87 9.99
N ILE A 13 -43.59 -15.14 9.01
CA ILE A 13 -42.39 -14.31 9.20
C ILE A 13 -42.74 -12.82 9.35
N GLY A 14 -44.04 -12.51 9.62
CA GLY A 14 -44.52 -11.14 9.89
C GLY A 14 -44.66 -10.26 8.64
N LYS A 15 -44.73 -10.81 7.45
CA LYS A 15 -44.95 -10.07 6.19
C LYS A 15 -46.42 -9.99 5.86
N GLU A 16 -47.13 -9.04 6.47
CA GLU A 16 -48.57 -8.79 6.21
C GLU A 16 -48.83 -8.01 4.90
N HIS A 17 -47.80 -7.26 4.44
CA HIS A 17 -47.87 -6.45 3.24
C HIS A 17 -46.68 -6.74 2.33
N ILE A 18 -46.94 -6.81 1.03
CA ILE A 18 -45.93 -6.96 -0.01
C ILE A 18 -45.99 -5.76 -0.92
N TYR A 19 -44.86 -5.05 -0.99
CA TYR A 19 -44.70 -3.93 -1.90
C TYR A 19 -44.09 -4.43 -3.20
N THR A 20 -44.72 -4.11 -4.32
CA THR A 20 -44.19 -4.40 -5.66
C THR A 20 -43.72 -3.10 -6.29
N ILE A 21 -42.50 -3.13 -6.82
CA ILE A 21 -41.94 -2.00 -7.53
C ILE A 21 -41.89 -2.38 -9.02
N ARG A 22 -42.43 -1.51 -9.87
CA ARG A 22 -42.22 -1.58 -11.31
C ARG A 22 -41.14 -0.57 -11.66
N LEU A 23 -39.99 -1.10 -12.16
CA LEU A 23 -38.91 -0.24 -12.64
C LEU A 23 -39.35 0.43 -13.93
N GLU A 24 -39.30 1.75 -13.96
CA GLU A 24 -39.49 2.56 -15.17
C GLU A 24 -38.17 2.71 -15.91
N LYS A 25 -38.22 3.13 -17.18
CA LYS A 25 -37.02 3.40 -17.96
C LYS A 25 -36.21 4.52 -17.29
N GLY A 26 -34.92 4.30 -17.10
CA GLY A 26 -34.01 5.24 -16.44
C GLY A 26 -33.95 5.13 -14.91
N ILE A 27 -34.60 4.10 -14.34
CA ILE A 27 -34.52 3.76 -12.90
C ILE A 27 -33.86 2.39 -12.75
N LEU A 28 -32.88 2.28 -11.88
CA LEU A 28 -32.15 1.04 -11.57
C LEU A 28 -32.53 0.52 -10.19
N HIS A 29 -32.57 -0.81 -10.04
CA HIS A 29 -32.60 -1.46 -8.73
C HIS A 29 -31.24 -1.33 -8.04
N GLU A 30 -31.21 -1.32 -6.71
CA GLU A 30 -29.98 -1.15 -5.91
C GLU A 30 -28.88 -2.15 -6.29
N ASP A 31 -29.21 -3.41 -6.57
CA ASP A 31 -28.23 -4.43 -6.96
C ASP A 31 -27.58 -4.15 -8.31
N GLU A 32 -28.38 -3.69 -9.29
CA GLU A 32 -27.87 -3.31 -10.61
C GLU A 32 -26.99 -2.07 -10.51
N ALA A 33 -27.44 -1.06 -9.76
CA ALA A 33 -26.67 0.14 -9.52
C ALA A 33 -25.33 -0.17 -8.84
N ALA A 34 -25.33 -0.97 -7.75
CA ALA A 34 -24.12 -1.38 -7.06
C ALA A 34 -23.17 -2.16 -7.97
N LEU A 35 -23.70 -3.04 -8.85
CA LEU A 35 -22.90 -3.80 -9.80
C LEU A 35 -22.21 -2.89 -10.83
N ARG A 36 -22.92 -1.90 -11.37
CA ARG A 36 -22.35 -0.93 -12.32
C ARG A 36 -21.26 -0.10 -11.67
N MET A 37 -21.50 0.40 -10.45
CA MET A 37 -20.50 1.14 -9.67
C MET A 37 -19.25 0.30 -9.39
N ALA A 38 -19.42 -0.95 -8.96
CA ALA A 38 -18.33 -1.87 -8.67
C ALA A 38 -17.50 -2.20 -9.94
N LYS A 39 -18.18 -2.41 -11.08
CA LYS A 39 -17.49 -2.63 -12.37
C LYS A 39 -16.72 -1.41 -12.84
N ALA A 40 -17.26 -0.21 -12.65
CA ALA A 40 -16.58 1.03 -13.00
C ALA A 40 -15.30 1.27 -12.19
N ALA A 41 -15.27 0.79 -10.94
CA ALA A 41 -14.11 0.92 -10.06
C ALA A 41 -13.03 -0.14 -10.25
N LEU A 42 -13.35 -1.24 -10.96
CA LEU A 42 -12.56 -2.48 -11.00
C LEU A 42 -11.27 -2.33 -11.79
N GLY A 43 -10.14 -2.62 -11.14
CA GLY A 43 -8.81 -2.68 -11.75
C GLY A 43 -8.16 -4.05 -11.68
N ALA A 44 -6.86 -4.07 -11.93
CA ALA A 44 -6.07 -5.30 -11.97
C ALA A 44 -6.03 -6.02 -10.62
N ASN A 45 -6.07 -7.36 -10.65
CA ASN A 45 -5.96 -8.25 -9.47
C ASN A 45 -7.06 -8.03 -8.42
N VAL A 46 -8.25 -7.63 -8.88
CA VAL A 46 -9.43 -7.41 -8.03
C VAL A 46 -10.60 -8.23 -8.58
N GLN A 47 -11.41 -8.80 -7.71
CA GLN A 47 -12.64 -9.52 -8.04
C GLN A 47 -13.84 -8.97 -7.29
N LEU A 48 -15.03 -9.11 -7.87
CA LEU A 48 -16.30 -8.70 -7.27
C LEU A 48 -16.94 -9.86 -6.51
N THR A 49 -17.65 -9.55 -5.44
CA THR A 49 -18.64 -10.49 -4.86
C THR A 49 -19.95 -10.40 -5.63
N GLU A 50 -20.83 -11.38 -5.44
CA GLU A 50 -22.21 -11.28 -5.89
C GLU A 50 -22.92 -10.11 -5.17
N PRO A 51 -23.86 -9.45 -5.85
CA PRO A 51 -24.73 -8.45 -5.22
C PRO A 51 -25.54 -9.04 -4.07
N HIS A 52 -25.63 -8.31 -2.98
CA HIS A 52 -26.47 -8.68 -1.85
C HIS A 52 -26.98 -7.42 -1.15
N GLU A 53 -28.29 -7.20 -1.17
CA GLU A 53 -28.94 -6.03 -0.57
C GLU A 53 -28.29 -4.70 -0.99
N GLY A 54 -28.10 -4.52 -2.29
CA GLY A 54 -27.49 -3.32 -2.86
C GLY A 54 -26.01 -3.14 -2.54
N LYS A 55 -25.32 -4.19 -2.07
CA LYS A 55 -23.88 -4.15 -1.73
C LYS A 55 -23.07 -5.06 -2.61
N ILE A 56 -21.93 -4.59 -3.05
CA ILE A 56 -20.87 -5.39 -3.68
C ILE A 56 -19.54 -5.03 -3.03
N THR A 57 -18.73 -6.04 -2.76
CA THR A 57 -17.38 -5.86 -2.25
C THR A 57 -16.35 -6.22 -3.32
N LEU A 58 -15.38 -5.34 -3.53
CA LEU A 58 -14.18 -5.60 -4.31
C LEU A 58 -13.15 -6.25 -3.40
N LYS A 59 -12.59 -7.39 -3.83
CA LYS A 59 -11.61 -8.17 -3.06
C LYS A 59 -10.33 -8.38 -3.85
N SER A 60 -9.20 -8.38 -3.15
CA SER A 60 -7.91 -8.75 -3.76
C SER A 60 -7.90 -10.22 -4.19
N THR A 61 -7.29 -10.50 -5.35
CA THR A 61 -7.01 -11.87 -5.82
C THR A 61 -5.58 -12.31 -5.52
N ILE A 62 -4.71 -11.37 -5.12
CA ILE A 62 -3.28 -11.62 -4.88
C ILE A 62 -2.81 -11.04 -3.55
N HIS A 63 -1.62 -11.46 -3.10
CA HIS A 63 -0.82 -10.73 -2.13
C HIS A 63 -0.11 -9.58 -2.85
N GLY A 64 -0.33 -8.34 -2.41
CA GLY A 64 0.21 -7.17 -3.11
C GLY A 64 -0.09 -5.85 -2.41
N LEU A 65 0.14 -4.76 -3.13
CA LEU A 65 -0.07 -3.39 -2.68
C LEU A 65 -1.38 -2.85 -3.26
N ALA A 66 -2.35 -2.54 -2.41
CA ALA A 66 -3.60 -1.92 -2.83
C ALA A 66 -3.37 -0.45 -3.22
N LYS A 67 -3.85 -0.09 -4.39
CA LYS A 67 -3.87 1.28 -4.91
C LYS A 67 -5.31 1.75 -5.01
N ILE A 68 -5.59 2.86 -4.35
CA ILE A 68 -6.93 3.47 -4.29
C ILE A 68 -6.79 4.92 -4.75
N ASP A 69 -7.59 5.32 -5.72
CA ASP A 69 -7.67 6.73 -6.12
C ASP A 69 -8.59 7.50 -5.15
N LYS A 70 -7.98 8.03 -4.11
CA LYS A 70 -8.70 8.75 -3.06
C LYS A 70 -9.48 9.96 -3.62
N ALA A 71 -8.89 10.70 -4.56
CA ALA A 71 -9.50 11.93 -5.06
C ALA A 71 -10.82 11.64 -5.78
N ARG A 72 -10.82 10.64 -6.69
CA ARG A 72 -12.04 10.24 -7.39
C ARG A 72 -13.03 9.49 -6.50
N ILE A 73 -12.57 8.76 -5.49
CA ILE A 73 -13.47 8.17 -4.48
C ILE A 73 -14.19 9.28 -3.68
N ASP A 74 -13.48 10.34 -3.29
CA ASP A 74 -14.09 11.49 -2.62
C ASP A 74 -15.10 12.19 -3.53
N GLU A 75 -14.79 12.35 -4.84
CA GLU A 75 -15.69 12.92 -5.84
C GLU A 75 -16.96 12.09 -5.99
N VAL A 76 -16.85 10.76 -6.13
CA VAL A 76 -18.01 9.86 -6.17
C VAL A 76 -18.84 9.96 -4.88
N ASN A 77 -18.20 9.98 -3.71
CA ASN A 77 -18.89 10.08 -2.43
C ASN A 77 -19.54 11.47 -2.19
N SER A 78 -19.20 12.48 -2.99
CA SER A 78 -19.90 13.78 -2.97
C SER A 78 -21.26 13.73 -3.65
N LEU A 79 -21.56 12.69 -4.43
CA LEU A 79 -22.86 12.46 -5.05
C LEU A 79 -23.83 11.94 -3.99
N ASP A 80 -25.03 12.53 -3.97
CA ASP A 80 -26.08 12.16 -3.00
C ASP A 80 -26.53 10.69 -3.20
N GLN A 81 -26.71 9.97 -2.09
CA GLN A 81 -27.20 8.59 -2.00
C GLN A 81 -26.25 7.52 -2.59
N ILE A 82 -25.01 7.86 -2.88
CA ILE A 82 -23.98 6.96 -3.40
C ILE A 82 -22.87 6.81 -2.37
N ILE A 83 -22.42 5.56 -2.13
CA ILE A 83 -21.39 5.26 -1.15
C ILE A 83 -20.35 4.32 -1.78
N MET A 84 -19.07 4.71 -1.68
CA MET A 84 -17.89 3.88 -1.88
C MET A 84 -17.01 3.98 -0.64
N SER A 85 -16.89 2.88 0.11
CA SER A 85 -16.00 2.79 1.29
C SER A 85 -14.79 1.96 0.96
N THR A 86 -13.58 2.44 1.27
CA THR A 86 -12.32 1.78 0.90
C THR A 86 -11.39 1.57 2.09
N ILE A 87 -10.43 0.65 1.94
CA ILE A 87 -9.21 0.66 2.75
C ILE A 87 -8.31 1.84 2.32
N ARG A 88 -7.25 2.11 3.08
CA ARG A 88 -6.26 3.12 2.68
C ARG A 88 -5.45 2.65 1.48
N THR A 89 -5.11 3.57 0.58
CA THR A 89 -4.11 3.31 -0.47
C THR A 89 -2.77 2.93 0.14
N ASN A 90 -1.96 2.20 -0.60
CA ASN A 90 -0.65 1.66 -0.16
C ASN A 90 -0.73 0.64 0.99
N SER A 91 -1.89 0.05 1.25
CA SER A 91 -2.03 -1.07 2.19
C SER A 91 -1.54 -2.38 1.57
N VAL A 92 -0.78 -3.16 2.33
CA VAL A 92 -0.47 -4.55 2.00
C VAL A 92 -1.72 -5.39 2.18
N VAL A 93 -2.08 -6.17 1.16
CA VAL A 93 -3.30 -6.97 1.14
C VAL A 93 -3.04 -8.41 0.73
N HIS A 94 -3.94 -9.30 1.12
CA HIS A 94 -3.87 -10.73 0.82
C HIS A 94 -5.08 -11.17 -0.03
N PRO A 95 -4.99 -12.34 -0.72
CA PRO A 95 -6.12 -12.89 -1.45
C PRO A 95 -7.38 -12.99 -0.60
N GLY A 96 -8.51 -12.54 -1.13
CA GLY A 96 -9.81 -12.53 -0.45
C GLY A 96 -10.07 -11.33 0.47
N GLN A 97 -9.06 -10.49 0.74
CA GLN A 97 -9.24 -9.29 1.55
C GLN A 97 -10.10 -8.26 0.83
N GLY A 98 -11.07 -7.66 1.55
CA GLY A 98 -11.91 -6.57 1.04
C GLY A 98 -11.09 -5.29 0.84
N LEU A 99 -11.29 -4.65 -0.31
CA LEU A 99 -10.63 -3.41 -0.70
C LEU A 99 -11.58 -2.23 -0.72
N MET A 100 -12.78 -2.46 -1.25
CA MET A 100 -13.83 -1.45 -1.39
C MET A 100 -15.21 -2.12 -1.32
N GLY A 101 -16.18 -1.44 -0.71
CA GLY A 101 -17.60 -1.76 -0.77
C GLY A 101 -18.36 -0.66 -1.48
N THR A 102 -19.29 -1.02 -2.36
CA THR A 102 -20.21 -0.06 -3.01
C THR A 102 -21.62 -0.24 -2.49
N ARG A 103 -22.38 0.85 -2.41
CA ARG A 103 -23.78 0.83 -2.06
C ARG A 103 -24.51 2.07 -2.58
N VAL A 104 -25.78 1.91 -2.97
CA VAL A 104 -26.75 3.02 -3.05
C VAL A 104 -27.69 2.94 -1.86
N ILE A 105 -28.14 4.10 -1.38
CA ILE A 105 -29.01 4.16 -0.17
C ILE A 105 -30.46 3.75 -0.47
N PRO A 106 -31.10 4.25 -1.55
CA PRO A 106 -32.48 3.87 -1.86
C PRO A 106 -32.52 2.50 -2.58
N LEU A 107 -33.66 1.82 -2.46
CA LEU A 107 -33.94 0.56 -3.16
C LEU A 107 -33.89 0.72 -4.71
N ILE A 108 -34.21 1.91 -5.18
CA ILE A 108 -34.16 2.29 -6.61
C ILE A 108 -33.50 3.67 -6.73
N ILE A 109 -32.74 3.87 -7.81
CA ILE A 109 -32.00 5.10 -8.07
C ILE A 109 -32.08 5.48 -9.55
N GLU A 110 -31.98 6.75 -9.87
CA GLU A 110 -31.90 7.25 -11.23
C GLU A 110 -30.63 6.77 -11.93
N GLU A 111 -30.78 6.18 -13.12
CA GLU A 111 -29.65 5.70 -13.93
C GLU A 111 -28.63 6.80 -14.24
N ALA A 112 -29.09 8.04 -14.41
CA ALA A 112 -28.21 9.19 -14.67
C ALA A 112 -27.18 9.41 -13.56
N ARG A 113 -27.51 9.12 -12.30
CA ARG A 113 -26.57 9.23 -11.17
C ARG A 113 -25.47 8.18 -11.25
N ILE A 114 -25.81 6.96 -11.66
CA ILE A 114 -24.84 5.87 -11.84
C ILE A 114 -23.95 6.15 -13.07
N ALA A 115 -24.51 6.71 -14.14
CA ALA A 115 -23.73 7.15 -15.29
C ALA A 115 -22.70 8.23 -14.91
N GLU A 116 -23.01 9.10 -13.95
CA GLU A 116 -22.04 10.07 -13.44
C GLU A 116 -20.90 9.40 -12.66
N VAL A 117 -21.20 8.37 -11.83
CA VAL A 117 -20.16 7.56 -11.18
C VAL A 117 -19.24 6.89 -12.23
N GLU A 118 -19.83 6.32 -13.27
CA GLU A 118 -19.08 5.68 -14.36
C GLU A 118 -18.20 6.70 -15.10
N ARG A 119 -18.69 7.93 -15.30
CA ARG A 119 -17.92 9.03 -15.90
C ARG A 119 -16.70 9.42 -15.04
N ILE A 120 -16.90 9.59 -13.73
CA ILE A 120 -15.82 9.91 -12.79
C ILE A 120 -14.79 8.77 -12.78
N ALA A 121 -15.26 7.53 -12.70
CA ALA A 121 -14.39 6.36 -12.66
C ALA A 121 -13.57 6.16 -13.94
N ALA A 122 -14.09 6.57 -15.10
CA ALA A 122 -13.41 6.42 -16.38
C ALA A 122 -12.38 7.50 -16.69
N ALA A 123 -12.24 8.54 -15.87
CA ALA A 123 -11.40 9.71 -16.17
C ALA A 123 -9.89 9.39 -16.24
N ASP A 124 -9.38 8.49 -15.40
CA ASP A 124 -7.94 8.13 -15.36
C ASP A 124 -7.71 6.78 -14.67
N GLY A 125 -7.52 5.71 -15.43
CA GLY A 125 -7.25 4.37 -14.89
C GLY A 125 -8.32 3.84 -13.91
N PRO A 126 -8.08 2.71 -13.22
CA PRO A 126 -9.03 2.13 -12.28
C PRO A 126 -9.05 2.89 -10.94
N LEU A 127 -10.20 2.88 -10.25
CA LEU A 127 -10.29 3.44 -8.89
C LEU A 127 -9.60 2.55 -7.84
N VAL A 128 -9.62 1.23 -8.07
CA VAL A 128 -9.07 0.22 -7.15
C VAL A 128 -8.33 -0.84 -7.93
N GLU A 129 -7.06 -1.02 -7.62
CA GLU A 129 -6.24 -2.13 -8.17
C GLU A 129 -5.31 -2.68 -7.09
N VAL A 130 -4.72 -3.83 -7.34
CA VAL A 130 -3.65 -4.39 -6.50
C VAL A 130 -2.41 -4.66 -7.36
N LYS A 131 -1.31 -3.98 -7.02
CA LYS A 131 -0.02 -4.20 -7.65
C LYS A 131 0.67 -5.41 -7.03
N PRO A 132 1.16 -6.38 -7.82
CA PRO A 132 1.92 -7.50 -7.31
C PRO A 132 3.28 -7.04 -6.76
N PHE A 133 3.77 -7.71 -5.72
CA PHE A 133 5.15 -7.51 -5.28
C PHE A 133 6.14 -8.20 -6.23
N LYS A 134 7.22 -7.52 -6.55
CA LYS A 134 8.41 -8.07 -7.22
C LYS A 134 9.27 -8.78 -6.19
N LYS A 135 9.91 -9.85 -6.59
CA LYS A 135 10.94 -10.51 -5.77
C LYS A 135 12.24 -9.74 -5.92
N LEU A 136 12.53 -8.86 -4.96
CA LEU A 136 13.76 -8.09 -4.96
C LEU A 136 14.90 -8.88 -4.33
N ARG A 137 16.07 -8.78 -4.94
CA ARG A 137 17.36 -9.26 -4.45
C ARG A 137 18.07 -8.09 -3.78
N VAL A 138 18.06 -8.03 -2.45
CA VAL A 138 18.51 -6.88 -1.68
C VAL A 138 19.91 -7.09 -1.13
N GLY A 139 20.83 -6.16 -1.41
CA GLY A 139 22.12 -6.06 -0.72
C GLY A 139 21.95 -5.33 0.61
N LEU A 140 22.42 -5.92 1.71
CA LEU A 140 22.37 -5.32 3.04
C LEU A 140 23.75 -4.98 3.54
N ILE A 141 23.99 -3.73 3.93
CA ILE A 141 25.22 -3.27 4.56
C ILE A 141 24.89 -2.88 6.00
N THR A 142 25.54 -3.52 6.96
CA THR A 142 25.42 -3.14 8.39
C THR A 142 26.70 -2.43 8.80
N THR A 143 26.58 -1.13 9.10
CA THR A 143 27.70 -0.30 9.55
C THR A 143 27.78 -0.28 11.07
N GLY A 144 28.95 0.02 11.58
CA GLY A 144 29.24 0.14 13.01
C GLY A 144 30.49 -0.63 13.39
N SER A 145 31.45 0.07 13.96
CA SER A 145 32.74 -0.52 14.36
C SER A 145 32.60 -1.63 15.41
N GLU A 146 31.57 -1.56 16.25
CA GLU A 146 31.32 -2.59 17.28
C GLU A 146 30.78 -3.89 16.65
N VAL A 147 29.84 -3.77 15.70
CA VAL A 147 29.27 -4.92 15.01
C VAL A 147 30.32 -5.52 14.08
N PHE A 148 31.05 -4.68 13.35
CA PHE A 148 32.13 -5.11 12.45
C PHE A 148 33.22 -5.91 13.18
N LYS A 149 33.59 -5.50 14.42
CA LYS A 149 34.58 -6.18 15.27
C LYS A 149 34.02 -7.34 16.06
N GLY A 150 32.71 -7.68 15.87
CA GLY A 150 32.03 -8.75 16.59
C GLY A 150 31.82 -8.52 18.09
N ARG A 151 31.90 -7.26 18.54
CA ARG A 151 31.68 -6.89 19.97
C ARG A 151 30.20 -6.88 20.34
N ILE A 152 29.32 -6.56 19.38
CA ILE A 152 27.88 -6.50 19.52
C ILE A 152 27.27 -7.37 18.41
N GLN A 153 26.21 -8.11 18.74
CA GLN A 153 25.46 -8.88 17.76
C GLN A 153 24.61 -7.96 16.90
N ASP A 154 24.59 -8.23 15.60
CA ASP A 154 23.69 -7.55 14.66
C ASP A 154 22.22 -7.87 14.96
N LYS A 155 21.42 -6.83 15.09
CA LYS A 155 19.97 -6.90 15.28
C LYS A 155 19.18 -6.42 14.05
N PHE A 156 19.81 -5.73 13.11
CA PHE A 156 19.16 -5.25 11.90
C PHE A 156 18.89 -6.38 10.90
N GLY A 157 19.90 -7.20 10.62
CA GLY A 157 19.82 -8.24 9.61
C GLY A 157 18.60 -9.15 9.77
N PRO A 158 18.34 -9.73 10.96
CA PRO A 158 17.16 -10.56 11.18
C PRO A 158 15.85 -9.84 10.84
N VAL A 159 15.64 -8.61 11.34
CA VAL A 159 14.40 -7.84 11.15
C VAL A 159 14.20 -7.46 9.67
N VAL A 160 15.26 -7.00 9.00
CA VAL A 160 15.17 -6.64 7.57
C VAL A 160 14.86 -7.86 6.72
N ARG A 161 15.46 -9.02 7.02
CA ARG A 161 15.16 -10.29 6.31
C ARG A 161 13.70 -10.72 6.50
N GLU A 162 13.19 -10.64 7.72
CA GLU A 162 11.79 -10.98 8.01
C GLU A 162 10.81 -10.08 7.23
N LYS A 163 11.01 -8.75 7.27
CA LYS A 163 10.15 -7.79 6.56
C LYS A 163 10.20 -7.98 5.05
N LEU A 164 11.37 -8.26 4.47
CA LEU A 164 11.53 -8.57 3.04
C LEU A 164 10.85 -9.89 2.67
N ALA A 165 11.06 -10.94 3.46
CA ALA A 165 10.46 -12.26 3.23
C ALA A 165 8.93 -12.19 3.25
N ALA A 166 8.34 -11.39 4.13
CA ALA A 166 6.89 -11.15 4.17
C ALA A 166 6.33 -10.59 2.85
N LEU A 167 7.15 -9.90 2.05
CA LEU A 167 6.80 -9.35 0.74
C LEU A 167 7.35 -10.19 -0.44
N GLY A 168 7.91 -11.39 -0.15
CA GLY A 168 8.45 -12.29 -1.17
C GLY A 168 9.84 -11.90 -1.70
N SER A 169 10.52 -10.95 -1.06
CA SER A 169 11.88 -10.49 -1.38
C SER A 169 12.91 -11.09 -0.44
N GLU A 170 14.21 -10.98 -0.77
CA GLU A 170 15.27 -11.58 0.02
C GLU A 170 16.52 -10.70 0.13
N VAL A 171 17.25 -10.86 1.23
CA VAL A 171 18.63 -10.35 1.36
C VAL A 171 19.57 -11.39 0.74
N ILE A 172 20.16 -11.05 -0.41
CA ILE A 172 21.09 -11.94 -1.11
C ILE A 172 22.42 -12.09 -0.35
N GLU A 173 22.89 -11.00 0.23
CA GLU A 173 24.11 -10.97 1.04
C GLU A 173 24.02 -9.85 2.06
N GLN A 174 24.58 -10.07 3.24
CA GLN A 174 24.80 -9.03 4.24
C GLN A 174 26.29 -8.84 4.45
N ARG A 175 26.74 -7.59 4.30
CA ARG A 175 28.14 -7.19 4.52
C ARG A 175 28.22 -6.28 5.72
N PHE A 176 29.26 -6.46 6.52
CA PHE A 176 29.56 -5.61 7.65
C PHE A 176 30.66 -4.63 7.28
N ALA A 177 30.51 -3.37 7.64
CA ALA A 177 31.47 -2.32 7.40
C ALA A 177 31.75 -1.54 8.70
N PRO A 178 33.00 -1.10 8.93
CA PRO A 178 33.27 -0.12 9.96
C PRO A 178 32.67 1.24 9.59
N ASP A 179 32.72 2.23 10.50
CA ASP A 179 32.28 3.59 10.24
C ASP A 179 33.28 4.36 9.36
N ASP A 180 33.57 3.81 8.19
CA ASP A 180 34.50 4.31 7.19
C ASP A 180 33.79 4.54 5.87
N SER A 181 33.76 5.81 5.43
CA SER A 181 33.00 6.20 4.23
C SER A 181 33.52 5.52 2.95
N GLU A 182 34.83 5.31 2.80
CA GLU A 182 35.40 4.68 1.61
C GLU A 182 34.97 3.22 1.51
N ILE A 183 34.96 2.53 2.65
CA ILE A 183 34.54 1.12 2.72
C ILE A 183 33.04 1.03 2.43
N ILE A 184 32.22 1.86 3.05
CA ILE A 184 30.75 1.86 2.82
C ILE A 184 30.44 2.14 1.34
N VAL A 185 31.07 3.15 0.73
CA VAL A 185 30.90 3.49 -0.70
C VAL A 185 31.30 2.33 -1.60
N ARG A 186 32.42 1.66 -1.28
CA ARG A 186 32.86 0.49 -2.03
C ARG A 186 31.85 -0.64 -1.99
N GLU A 187 31.31 -0.96 -0.82
CA GLU A 187 30.32 -2.05 -0.70
C GLU A 187 28.98 -1.70 -1.38
N ILE A 188 28.55 -0.44 -1.34
CA ILE A 188 27.37 0.04 -2.10
C ILE A 188 27.59 -0.20 -3.61
N ARG A 189 28.74 0.21 -4.15
CA ARG A 189 29.04 0.05 -5.59
C ARG A 189 29.15 -1.42 -5.98
N ARG A 190 29.75 -2.26 -5.14
CA ARG A 190 29.81 -3.70 -5.38
C ARG A 190 28.43 -4.34 -5.47
N PHE A 191 27.48 -4.01 -4.57
CA PHE A 191 26.12 -4.53 -4.69
C PHE A 191 25.43 -4.09 -5.98
N LYS A 192 25.67 -2.86 -6.44
CA LYS A 192 25.19 -2.39 -7.74
C LYS A 192 25.79 -3.22 -8.88
N GLU A 193 27.11 -3.44 -8.89
CA GLU A 193 27.83 -4.21 -9.92
C GLU A 193 27.39 -5.68 -9.93
N GLU A 194 27.07 -6.25 -8.77
CA GLU A 194 26.57 -7.62 -8.60
C GLU A 194 25.07 -7.77 -8.94
N GLY A 195 24.42 -6.68 -9.34
CA GLY A 195 23.03 -6.68 -9.80
C GLY A 195 22.01 -6.82 -8.68
N ALA A 196 22.24 -6.21 -7.53
CA ALA A 196 21.19 -6.07 -6.51
C ALA A 196 20.07 -5.16 -7.01
N ASP A 197 18.82 -5.56 -6.74
CA ASP A 197 17.61 -4.79 -7.12
C ASP A 197 17.34 -3.62 -6.16
N ALA A 198 17.86 -3.71 -4.93
CA ALA A 198 17.81 -2.65 -3.92
C ALA A 198 19.02 -2.78 -2.97
N ILE A 199 19.41 -1.68 -2.34
CA ILE A 199 20.53 -1.66 -1.38
C ILE A 199 20.04 -0.99 -0.09
N PHE A 200 20.17 -1.69 1.05
CA PHE A 200 19.87 -1.14 2.35
C PHE A 200 21.11 -1.01 3.20
N VAL A 201 21.28 0.15 3.83
CA VAL A 201 22.41 0.45 4.72
C VAL A 201 21.86 0.73 6.10
N THR A 202 22.31 0.03 7.11
CA THR A 202 21.87 0.14 8.50
C THR A 202 23.02 0.60 9.38
N GLY A 203 22.72 1.36 10.43
CA GLY A 203 23.71 1.96 11.31
C GLY A 203 24.25 3.30 10.80
N GLY A 204 24.84 4.11 11.68
CA GLY A 204 25.41 5.42 11.34
C GLY A 204 24.44 6.38 10.66
N MET A 205 23.17 6.39 11.09
CA MET A 205 22.09 7.15 10.45
C MET A 205 21.64 8.38 11.26
N SER A 206 22.22 8.62 12.42
CA SER A 206 21.89 9.76 13.26
C SER A 206 22.70 11.01 12.88
N VAL A 207 22.74 12.00 13.74
CA VAL A 207 23.39 13.31 13.49
C VAL A 207 24.79 13.41 14.13
N ASP A 208 25.27 12.33 14.71
CA ASP A 208 26.58 12.34 15.34
C ASP A 208 27.71 12.48 14.29
N PRO A 209 28.84 13.11 14.63
CA PRO A 209 29.96 13.30 13.68
C PRO A 209 30.51 11.98 13.09
N ASP A 210 30.32 10.87 13.80
CA ASP A 210 30.76 9.55 13.40
C ASP A 210 29.74 8.80 12.50
N ASP A 211 28.54 9.35 12.35
CA ASP A 211 27.49 8.79 11.49
C ASP A 211 27.80 9.07 10.01
N ARG A 212 28.41 8.10 9.37
CA ARG A 212 28.96 8.21 8.00
C ARG A 212 27.98 7.75 6.90
N THR A 213 26.92 7.04 7.25
CA THR A 213 26.04 6.38 6.25
C THR A 213 25.35 7.35 5.29
N PRO A 214 24.73 8.47 5.69
CA PRO A 214 24.10 9.38 4.75
C PRO A 214 25.07 10.01 3.75
N GLY A 215 26.25 10.42 4.26
CA GLY A 215 27.33 10.96 3.43
C GLY A 215 27.88 9.95 2.44
N SER A 216 28.07 8.70 2.86
CA SER A 216 28.55 7.60 2.02
C SER A 216 27.57 7.22 0.91
N ILE A 217 26.26 7.19 1.20
CA ILE A 217 25.23 6.95 0.18
C ILE A 217 25.29 8.04 -0.90
N LYS A 218 25.40 9.31 -0.50
CA LYS A 218 25.57 10.43 -1.44
C LYS A 218 26.87 10.32 -2.24
N GLN A 219 27.98 10.00 -1.57
CA GLN A 219 29.30 9.86 -2.21
C GLN A 219 29.35 8.66 -3.17
N ALA A 220 28.56 7.62 -2.96
CA ALA A 220 28.43 6.50 -3.89
C ALA A 220 27.80 6.91 -5.23
N GLY A 221 27.15 8.09 -5.29
CA GLY A 221 26.51 8.64 -6.48
C GLY A 221 24.98 8.60 -6.43
N ALA A 222 24.39 8.30 -5.29
CA ALA A 222 22.93 8.25 -5.16
C ALA A 222 22.30 9.65 -5.24
N ARG A 223 21.23 9.76 -6.04
CA ARG A 223 20.32 10.89 -6.04
C ARG A 223 19.38 10.77 -4.83
N ILE A 224 19.60 11.60 -3.82
CA ILE A 224 18.79 11.56 -2.59
C ILE A 224 17.43 12.18 -2.86
N VAL A 225 16.37 11.46 -2.56
CA VAL A 225 14.98 11.94 -2.56
C VAL A 225 14.67 12.66 -1.25
N SER A 226 15.01 12.01 -0.14
CA SER A 226 14.88 12.59 1.19
C SER A 226 15.89 11.97 2.16
N TYR A 227 16.42 12.80 3.03
CA TYR A 227 16.99 12.39 4.30
C TYR A 227 16.12 13.00 5.39
N GLY A 228 15.49 12.12 6.14
CA GLY A 228 14.39 12.43 7.04
C GLY A 228 13.02 12.21 6.43
N THR A 229 12.12 11.65 7.22
CA THR A 229 10.70 11.40 6.91
C THR A 229 9.84 11.95 8.04
N PRO A 230 8.70 12.60 7.75
CA PRO A 230 7.82 13.16 8.77
C PRO A 230 6.94 12.07 9.41
N MET A 231 7.58 11.00 9.88
CA MET A 231 6.94 9.86 10.55
C MET A 231 7.74 9.45 11.79
N LEU A 232 7.05 9.17 12.87
CA LEU A 232 7.61 8.71 14.15
C LEU A 232 6.89 7.43 14.59
N PRO A 233 7.67 6.32 14.80
CA PRO A 233 9.11 6.18 14.66
C PRO A 233 9.56 6.11 13.17
N GLY A 234 10.83 6.47 12.91
CA GLY A 234 11.43 6.35 11.57
C GLY A 234 11.90 7.65 10.94
N SER A 235 11.93 8.76 11.70
CA SER A 235 12.23 10.10 11.18
C SER A 235 13.58 10.23 10.48
N MET A 236 14.59 9.44 10.85
CA MET A 236 15.95 9.48 10.28
C MET A 236 16.14 8.59 9.05
N LEU A 237 15.08 8.06 8.47
CA LEU A 237 15.18 7.27 7.25
C LEU A 237 15.67 8.13 6.07
N LEU A 238 16.61 7.58 5.30
CA LEU A 238 17.06 8.12 4.03
C LEU A 238 16.56 7.25 2.89
N ILE A 239 16.04 7.86 1.83
CA ILE A 239 15.70 7.22 0.57
C ILE A 239 16.35 7.95 -0.60
N GLY A 240 16.93 7.23 -1.53
CA GLY A 240 17.50 7.72 -2.76
C GLY A 240 17.56 6.64 -3.81
N TYR A 241 18.15 6.97 -4.95
CA TYR A 241 18.32 6.06 -6.09
C TYR A 241 19.74 6.14 -6.63
N LEU A 242 20.36 4.99 -6.81
CA LEU A 242 21.63 4.83 -7.50
C LEU A 242 21.30 4.35 -8.92
N ASP A 243 21.24 5.28 -9.89
CA ASP A 243 20.48 5.15 -11.13
C ASP A 243 19.01 4.81 -10.82
N GLU A 244 18.50 3.62 -11.22
CA GLU A 244 17.14 3.16 -10.93
C GLU A 244 17.06 2.26 -9.67
N ILE A 245 18.19 1.94 -9.03
CA ILE A 245 18.23 1.04 -7.87
C ILE A 245 17.90 1.83 -6.61
N PRO A 246 16.81 1.51 -5.89
CA PRO A 246 16.51 2.16 -4.62
C PRO A 246 17.58 1.85 -3.58
N ILE A 247 18.05 2.88 -2.90
CA ILE A 247 18.98 2.78 -1.78
C ILE A 247 18.35 3.46 -0.57
N MET A 248 18.35 2.74 0.57
CA MET A 248 17.80 3.26 1.82
C MET A 248 18.82 3.19 2.93
N GLY A 249 18.89 4.28 3.70
CA GLY A 249 19.55 4.31 5.01
C GLY A 249 18.50 4.09 6.10
N LEU A 250 18.63 3.01 6.87
CA LEU A 250 17.62 2.58 7.84
C LEU A 250 17.96 3.07 9.26
N PRO A 251 17.05 3.78 9.92
CA PRO A 251 17.26 4.28 11.28
C PRO A 251 17.19 3.16 12.32
N GLY A 252 17.78 3.40 13.50
CA GLY A 252 17.88 2.43 14.60
C GLY A 252 16.54 1.86 15.06
N CYS A 253 15.47 2.64 15.01
CA CYS A 253 14.12 2.20 15.41
C CYS A 253 13.59 1.00 14.61
N VAL A 254 14.08 0.77 13.39
CA VAL A 254 13.69 -0.42 12.60
C VAL A 254 13.99 -1.74 13.33
N MET A 255 14.97 -1.75 14.25
CA MET A 255 15.29 -2.94 15.05
C MET A 255 14.30 -3.21 16.18
N HIS A 256 13.61 -2.19 16.66
CA HIS A 256 12.87 -2.23 17.92
C HIS A 256 11.38 -2.00 17.76
N ASP A 257 11.00 -1.16 16.78
CA ASP A 257 9.62 -0.80 16.54
C ASP A 257 9.00 -1.67 15.45
N PRO A 258 7.81 -2.24 15.69
CA PRO A 258 7.18 -3.13 14.73
C PRO A 258 6.74 -2.42 13.44
N TYR A 259 6.48 -1.10 13.52
CA TYR A 259 6.00 -0.30 12.40
C TYR A 259 6.69 1.07 12.38
N THR A 260 7.40 1.36 11.30
CA THR A 260 8.23 2.55 11.11
C THR A 260 8.03 3.11 9.69
N SER A 261 8.70 4.21 9.37
CA SER A 261 8.75 4.74 8.00
C SER A 261 9.26 3.72 6.98
N PHE A 262 10.09 2.77 7.39
CA PHE A 262 10.53 1.66 6.54
C PHE A 262 9.37 0.77 6.12
N ASP A 263 8.44 0.47 7.04
CA ASP A 263 7.28 -0.38 6.79
C ASP A 263 6.24 0.27 5.86
N VAL A 264 6.25 1.60 5.78
CA VAL A 264 5.44 2.35 4.80
C VAL A 264 6.05 2.33 3.40
N LEU A 265 7.37 2.48 3.29
CA LEU A 265 8.05 2.61 2.00
C LEU A 265 8.42 1.27 1.36
N LEU A 266 8.79 0.26 2.16
CA LEU A 266 9.24 -1.03 1.66
C LEU A 266 8.21 -1.72 0.75
N PRO A 267 6.91 -1.82 1.09
CA PRO A 267 5.91 -2.42 0.21
C PRO A 267 5.79 -1.70 -1.13
N ARG A 268 5.90 -0.37 -1.13
CA ARG A 268 5.85 0.43 -2.36
C ARG A 268 7.04 0.16 -3.27
N ILE A 269 8.24 0.06 -2.70
CA ILE A 269 9.47 -0.32 -3.42
C ILE A 269 9.33 -1.74 -3.99
N CYS A 270 8.84 -2.69 -3.19
CA CYS A 270 8.58 -4.06 -3.65
C CYS A 270 7.51 -4.13 -4.75
N ALA A 271 6.53 -3.21 -4.75
CA ALA A 271 5.56 -3.08 -5.85
C ALA A 271 6.13 -2.37 -7.09
N GLY A 272 7.41 -1.95 -7.05
CA GLY A 272 8.11 -1.29 -8.16
C GLY A 272 7.76 0.18 -8.32
N GLU A 273 7.30 0.84 -7.27
CA GLU A 273 7.06 2.28 -7.28
C GLU A 273 8.37 3.06 -7.06
N MET A 274 8.50 4.16 -7.78
CA MET A 274 9.55 5.14 -7.52
C MET A 274 9.01 6.14 -6.48
N ILE A 275 9.67 6.23 -5.35
CA ILE A 275 9.30 7.14 -4.26
C ILE A 275 9.75 8.56 -4.62
N THR A 276 8.83 9.51 -4.51
CA THR A 276 9.07 10.92 -4.77
C THR A 276 9.14 11.74 -3.47
N ARG A 277 9.50 13.01 -3.58
CA ARG A 277 9.49 13.91 -2.41
C ARG A 277 8.08 14.15 -1.88
N ASP A 278 7.08 14.18 -2.76
CA ASP A 278 5.68 14.37 -2.37
C ASP A 278 5.17 13.17 -1.57
N ASP A 279 5.52 11.94 -1.99
CA ASP A 279 5.21 10.73 -1.22
C ASP A 279 5.75 10.78 0.22
N ILE A 280 6.96 11.32 0.39
CA ILE A 280 7.55 11.49 1.73
C ILE A 280 6.79 12.57 2.51
N THR A 281 6.44 13.67 1.85
CA THR A 281 5.72 14.78 2.51
C THR A 281 4.35 14.35 3.02
N GLU A 282 3.63 13.55 2.25
CA GLU A 282 2.31 13.02 2.60
C GLU A 282 2.32 12.10 3.83
N MET A 283 3.45 11.48 4.15
CA MET A 283 3.59 10.62 5.33
C MET A 283 3.37 11.36 6.65
N GLY A 284 3.47 12.69 6.67
CA GLY A 284 3.32 13.50 7.87
C GLY A 284 1.91 13.47 8.46
N TYR A 285 0.88 13.42 7.60
CA TYR A 285 -0.49 13.32 8.07
C TYR A 285 -0.81 11.87 8.48
N GLY A 286 -1.00 11.66 9.79
CA GLY A 286 -1.15 10.34 10.39
C GLY A 286 0.17 9.60 10.60
N GLY A 287 1.32 10.28 10.49
CA GLY A 287 2.66 9.69 10.66
C GLY A 287 3.13 9.56 12.12
N LEU A 288 2.31 9.91 13.11
CA LEU A 288 2.64 9.72 14.52
C LEU A 288 2.09 8.37 15.00
N TYR A 289 2.98 7.40 15.17
CA TYR A 289 2.72 6.08 15.74
C TYR A 289 3.47 5.98 17.07
N ASN A 290 2.82 5.65 18.15
CA ASN A 290 3.37 5.24 19.46
C ASN A 290 4.81 5.72 19.79
N CYS A 291 5.04 7.01 19.81
CA CYS A 291 6.27 7.62 20.32
C CYS A 291 6.03 8.27 21.68
#